data_0d8a131e9f00cc306e24586eab16b77c
#
_entry.id   0d8a131e9f00cc306e24586eab16b77c
#
_cell.length_a   1.000
_cell.length_b   1.000
_cell.length_c   1.000
_cell.angle_alpha   90.00
_cell.angle_beta   90.00
_cell.angle_gamma   90.00
#
_symmetry.space_group_name_H-M   'P 1'
#
loop_
_entity.id
_entity.type
_entity.pdbx_description
1 polymer ?
#
loop_
_entity_poly.entity_id
_entity_poly.type
_entity_poly.pdbx_seq_one_letter_code
_entity_poly.pdbx_strand_id
1 'polypeptide(L)'
;MDSSKLTEFMEVSRARGLTEIQNSAVKAGLPLIEREKMKVNSKDFQVKEGAKVKLKKWSTLVKPVYKSKESYNETLTEQVSELSDLQQLLYASNRYSLLIIFQAMDAAGKDGAIRHVMSGINPQGCQVFSFKHPSATELDHDFLWRTTQCLPERGRIGIFNRSYYEEVLIVRVHPEILLGQGLPDGLLNEKTIWQERYRSIVDMENHLHRNGTRVIKFFLHLSKDEQQKRFIERIDQPEKNWKFSQSDIIERQFWNQYMQAYEACLSATSTKLAPWYVVPADDKENARLIVSKIILDTLKSLKMSYPKVDAKREQDLLLIRQQLMKE
;
A
#
# COMPACT_ATOMS: atom_id res chain seq x y z
N MET A 1 -10.89 30.01 27.76
CA MET A 1 -11.20 28.58 28.04
C MET A 1 -9.93 27.79 27.79
N ASP A 2 -9.51 27.01 28.74
CA ASP A 2 -8.23 26.28 28.71
C ASP A 2 -8.22 25.25 27.57
N SER A 3 -7.14 25.23 26.79
CA SER A 3 -6.95 24.33 25.61
C SER A 3 -7.07 22.85 26.01
N SER A 4 -6.71 22.50 27.26
CA SER A 4 -6.91 21.17 27.82
C SER A 4 -8.40 20.84 27.95
N LYS A 5 -9.22 21.81 28.30
CA LYS A 5 -10.69 21.66 28.42
C LYS A 5 -11.40 21.53 27.06
N LEU A 6 -10.82 22.11 25.98
CA LEU A 6 -11.41 21.96 24.64
C LEU A 6 -11.13 20.57 24.06
N THR A 7 -9.91 20.05 24.26
CA THR A 7 -9.54 18.70 23.85
C THR A 7 -10.32 17.66 24.66
N GLU A 8 -10.42 17.86 25.97
CA GLU A 8 -11.20 17.02 26.88
C GLU A 8 -12.69 17.08 26.56
N PHE A 9 -13.23 18.26 26.19
CA PHE A 9 -14.63 18.42 25.77
C PHE A 9 -14.92 17.72 24.44
N MET A 10 -13.99 17.74 23.47
CA MET A 10 -14.13 17.04 22.19
C MET A 10 -14.01 15.51 22.36
N GLU A 11 -13.09 15.03 23.20
CA GLU A 11 -12.99 13.61 23.55
C GLU A 11 -14.19 13.12 24.36
N VAL A 12 -14.65 13.89 25.34
CA VAL A 12 -15.84 13.58 26.15
C VAL A 12 -17.11 13.66 25.32
N SER A 13 -17.22 14.57 24.35
CA SER A 13 -18.38 14.65 23.45
C SER A 13 -18.42 13.46 22.48
N ARG A 14 -17.27 13.01 21.95
CA ARG A 14 -17.16 11.79 21.14
C ARG A 14 -17.44 10.52 21.96
N ALA A 15 -16.92 10.45 23.18
CA ALA A 15 -17.15 9.34 24.10
C ALA A 15 -18.61 9.31 24.59
N ARG A 16 -19.24 10.47 24.85
CA ARG A 16 -20.64 10.55 25.27
C ARG A 16 -21.60 10.10 24.18
N GLY A 17 -21.37 10.48 22.91
CA GLY A 17 -22.21 10.01 21.81
C GLY A 17 -22.19 8.49 21.66
N LEU A 18 -21.02 7.85 21.82
CA LEU A 18 -20.87 6.40 21.81
C LEU A 18 -21.47 5.74 23.07
N THR A 19 -21.34 6.38 24.23
CA THR A 19 -21.81 5.86 25.50
C THR A 19 -23.35 5.98 25.63
N GLU A 20 -23.94 7.04 25.06
CA GLU A 20 -25.42 7.20 25.05
C GLU A 20 -26.07 6.17 24.12
N ILE A 21 -25.49 5.87 22.97
CA ILE A 21 -26.00 4.82 22.08
C ILE A 21 -25.83 3.44 22.72
N GLN A 22 -24.71 3.18 23.39
CA GLN A 22 -24.48 1.93 24.13
C GLN A 22 -25.43 1.78 25.33
N ASN A 23 -25.64 2.86 26.10
CA ASN A 23 -26.57 2.86 27.24
C ASN A 23 -28.02 2.73 26.81
N SER A 24 -28.40 3.26 25.66
CA SER A 24 -29.73 3.08 25.08
C SER A 24 -29.99 1.64 24.65
N ALA A 25 -28.97 0.98 24.05
CA ALA A 25 -29.03 -0.43 23.65
C ALA A 25 -29.14 -1.36 24.89
N VAL A 26 -28.38 -1.07 25.94
CA VAL A 26 -28.43 -1.82 27.23
C VAL A 26 -29.79 -1.66 27.90
N LYS A 27 -30.39 -0.44 27.90
CA LYS A 27 -31.74 -0.19 28.44
C LYS A 27 -32.83 -0.90 27.62
N ALA A 28 -32.61 -1.13 26.34
CA ALA A 28 -33.55 -1.83 25.46
C ALA A 28 -33.48 -3.36 25.56
N GLY A 29 -32.60 -3.93 26.41
CA GLY A 29 -32.45 -5.38 26.57
C GLY A 29 -31.93 -6.10 25.32
N LEU A 30 -31.39 -5.36 24.37
CA LEU A 30 -30.76 -5.94 23.19
C LEU A 30 -29.42 -6.54 23.61
N PRO A 31 -29.11 -7.80 23.25
CA PRO A 31 -27.81 -8.36 23.55
C PRO A 31 -26.76 -7.46 22.91
N LEU A 32 -25.79 -6.99 23.70
CA LEU A 32 -24.54 -6.46 23.17
C LEU A 32 -23.93 -7.60 22.34
N ILE A 33 -24.17 -7.55 21.04
CA ILE A 33 -23.48 -8.44 20.12
C ILE A 33 -22.02 -8.02 20.24
N GLU A 34 -21.27 -8.73 21.07
CA GLU A 34 -19.80 -8.67 21.01
C GLU A 34 -19.45 -8.96 19.55
N ARG A 35 -19.18 -7.90 18.82
CA ARG A 35 -18.75 -7.99 17.44
C ARG A 35 -17.39 -8.65 17.47
N GLU A 36 -17.35 -9.97 17.29
CA GLU A 36 -16.11 -10.67 16.95
C GLU A 36 -15.58 -10.05 15.65
N LYS A 37 -14.76 -9.01 15.80
CA LYS A 37 -13.99 -8.48 14.66
C LYS A 37 -13.03 -9.59 14.24
N MET A 38 -13.27 -10.20 13.10
CA MET A 38 -12.32 -11.14 12.54
C MET A 38 -10.98 -10.42 12.37
N LYS A 39 -9.98 -10.84 13.15
CA LYS A 39 -8.69 -10.17 13.22
C LYS A 39 -7.85 -10.61 12.02
N VAL A 40 -7.64 -9.71 11.06
CA VAL A 40 -6.59 -9.88 10.06
C VAL A 40 -5.24 -9.77 10.75
N ASN A 41 -4.42 -10.82 10.67
CA ASN A 41 -3.04 -10.78 11.11
C ASN A 41 -2.14 -10.50 9.90
N SER A 42 -1.56 -9.32 9.83
CA SER A 42 -0.70 -8.89 8.71
C SER A 42 0.48 -9.82 8.45
N LYS A 43 0.96 -10.52 9.48
CA LYS A 43 2.10 -11.46 9.38
C LYS A 43 1.78 -12.72 8.57
N ASP A 44 0.50 -13.08 8.44
CA ASP A 44 0.08 -14.27 7.68
C ASP A 44 0.29 -14.09 6.17
N PHE A 45 0.36 -12.84 5.72
CA PHE A 45 0.57 -12.48 4.32
C PHE A 45 2.01 -12.08 4.02
N GLN A 46 2.86 -11.97 5.06
CA GLN A 46 4.23 -11.48 4.93
C GLN A 46 5.18 -12.58 4.45
N VAL A 47 5.93 -12.29 3.40
CA VAL A 47 7.06 -13.12 2.97
C VAL A 47 8.24 -12.87 3.92
N LYS A 48 8.66 -13.91 4.65
CA LYS A 48 9.82 -13.84 5.55
C LYS A 48 11.11 -13.67 4.74
N GLU A 49 12.04 -12.88 5.26
CA GLU A 49 13.37 -12.73 4.69
C GLU A 49 14.06 -14.10 4.57
N GLY A 50 14.70 -14.35 3.41
CA GLY A 50 15.36 -15.61 3.08
C GLY A 50 14.41 -16.77 2.76
N ALA A 51 13.10 -16.57 2.78
CA ALA A 51 12.14 -17.62 2.44
C ALA A 51 12.13 -17.89 0.94
N LYS A 52 12.18 -19.17 0.56
CA LYS A 52 11.95 -19.59 -0.83
C LYS A 52 10.45 -19.61 -1.11
N VAL A 53 9.97 -18.61 -1.82
CA VAL A 53 8.55 -18.49 -2.17
C VAL A 53 8.16 -19.52 -3.23
N LYS A 54 7.01 -20.16 -3.02
CA LYS A 54 6.31 -21.00 -3.99
C LYS A 54 4.86 -20.58 -4.00
N LEU A 55 4.42 -19.82 -5.02
CA LEU A 55 3.09 -19.21 -5.09
C LEU A 55 1.95 -20.23 -5.02
N LYS A 56 2.17 -21.45 -5.49
CA LYS A 56 1.21 -22.55 -5.32
C LYS A 56 0.85 -22.87 -3.86
N LYS A 57 1.69 -22.44 -2.88
CA LYS A 57 1.43 -22.59 -1.45
C LYS A 57 0.72 -21.38 -0.83
N TRP A 58 0.55 -20.31 -1.58
CA TRP A 58 -0.16 -19.11 -1.19
C TRP A 58 -1.53 -19.10 -1.85
N SER A 59 -2.58 -19.02 -1.03
CA SER A 59 -3.94 -19.00 -1.57
C SER A 59 -4.22 -17.68 -2.30
N THR A 60 -4.97 -17.74 -3.40
CA THR A 60 -5.54 -16.57 -4.09
C THR A 60 -6.87 -16.13 -3.50
N LEU A 61 -7.50 -17.04 -2.72
CA LEU A 61 -8.77 -16.82 -2.03
C LEU A 61 -8.64 -17.33 -0.59
N VAL A 62 -9.01 -16.51 0.37
CA VAL A 62 -9.11 -16.89 1.79
C VAL A 62 -10.51 -16.62 2.30
N LYS A 63 -10.86 -17.21 3.45
CA LYS A 63 -12.14 -16.95 4.08
C LYS A 63 -12.32 -15.43 4.27
N PRO A 64 -13.46 -14.85 3.86
CA PRO A 64 -13.70 -13.41 4.02
C PRO A 64 -13.49 -12.96 5.47
N VAL A 65 -12.82 -11.84 5.65
CA VAL A 65 -12.61 -11.20 6.96
C VAL A 65 -13.79 -10.28 7.36
N TYR A 66 -14.88 -10.38 6.62
CA TYR A 66 -16.15 -9.68 6.85
C TYR A 66 -17.32 -10.69 6.73
N LYS A 67 -18.45 -10.36 7.36
CA LYS A 67 -19.63 -11.26 7.39
C LYS A 67 -20.67 -10.90 6.33
N SER A 68 -20.78 -9.61 6.00
CA SER A 68 -21.72 -9.07 5.01
C SER A 68 -21.15 -7.84 4.33
N LYS A 69 -21.83 -7.33 3.29
CA LYS A 69 -21.45 -6.09 2.59
C LYS A 69 -21.44 -4.88 3.54
N GLU A 70 -22.38 -4.82 4.46
CA GLU A 70 -22.48 -3.78 5.48
C GLU A 70 -21.26 -3.83 6.41
N SER A 71 -20.91 -5.01 6.92
CA SER A 71 -19.75 -5.18 7.80
C SER A 71 -18.42 -4.90 7.09
N TYR A 72 -18.33 -5.18 5.78
CA TYR A 72 -17.20 -4.77 4.95
C TYR A 72 -17.10 -3.25 4.89
N ASN A 73 -18.20 -2.55 4.55
CA ASN A 73 -18.22 -1.09 4.42
C ASN A 73 -17.88 -0.41 5.75
N GLU A 74 -18.46 -0.88 6.86
CA GLU A 74 -18.15 -0.39 8.21
C GLU A 74 -16.65 -0.55 8.53
N THR A 75 -16.11 -1.75 8.34
CA THR A 75 -14.70 -2.06 8.63
C THR A 75 -13.76 -1.22 7.76
N LEU A 76 -14.06 -1.09 6.47
CA LEU A 76 -13.24 -0.27 5.57
C LEU A 76 -13.28 1.21 5.97
N THR A 77 -14.46 1.74 6.33
CA THR A 77 -14.63 3.12 6.77
C THR A 77 -13.84 3.39 8.05
N GLU A 78 -13.91 2.49 9.04
CA GLU A 78 -13.12 2.59 10.27
C GLU A 78 -11.61 2.60 9.96
N GLN A 79 -11.14 1.69 9.10
CA GLN A 79 -9.73 1.60 8.73
C GLN A 79 -9.26 2.83 7.96
N VAL A 80 -10.08 3.37 7.06
CA VAL A 80 -9.78 4.60 6.30
C VAL A 80 -9.71 5.81 7.21
N SER A 81 -10.63 5.92 8.19
CA SER A 81 -10.58 7.01 9.19
C SER A 81 -9.30 6.94 10.02
N GLU A 82 -8.95 5.76 10.52
CA GLU A 82 -7.72 5.58 11.30
C GLU A 82 -6.45 5.85 10.45
N LEU A 83 -6.48 5.47 9.17
CA LEU A 83 -5.39 5.75 8.25
C LEU A 83 -5.22 7.26 8.01
N SER A 84 -6.34 8.00 7.92
CA SER A 84 -6.33 9.46 7.81
C SER A 84 -5.68 10.11 9.03
N ASP A 85 -6.03 9.67 10.24
CA ASP A 85 -5.43 10.18 11.49
C ASP A 85 -3.91 9.90 11.54
N LEU A 86 -3.49 8.70 11.17
CA LEU A 86 -2.08 8.33 11.13
C LEU A 86 -1.30 9.08 10.03
N GLN A 87 -1.94 9.38 8.91
CA GLN A 87 -1.33 10.18 7.84
C GLN A 87 -1.14 11.64 8.29
N GLN A 88 -2.11 12.23 9.00
CA GLN A 88 -1.94 13.56 9.60
C GLN A 88 -0.75 13.57 10.58
N LEU A 89 -0.63 12.54 11.40
CA LEU A 89 0.47 12.40 12.34
C LEU A 89 1.82 12.22 11.62
N LEU A 90 1.85 11.43 10.52
CA LEU A 90 3.02 11.29 9.67
C LEU A 90 3.45 12.65 9.10
N TYR A 91 2.50 13.40 8.55
CA TYR A 91 2.72 14.73 7.99
C TYR A 91 3.24 15.71 9.03
N ALA A 92 2.61 15.80 10.20
CA ALA A 92 3.00 16.71 11.27
C ALA A 92 4.38 16.37 11.86
N SER A 93 4.69 15.08 12.05
CA SER A 93 5.97 14.64 12.60
C SER A 93 7.14 14.87 11.64
N ASN A 94 6.90 14.82 10.34
CA ASN A 94 7.85 15.07 9.25
C ASN A 94 9.22 14.36 9.40
N ARG A 95 9.23 13.15 9.97
CA ARG A 95 10.44 12.36 10.22
C ARG A 95 10.58 11.15 9.32
N TYR A 96 9.45 10.51 8.99
CA TYR A 96 9.38 9.33 8.15
C TYR A 96 8.63 9.64 6.86
N SER A 97 8.85 8.82 5.85
CA SER A 97 7.96 8.67 4.71
C SER A 97 7.57 7.20 4.55
N LEU A 98 6.46 6.95 3.88
CA LEU A 98 6.00 5.60 3.57
C LEU A 98 5.92 5.44 2.05
N LEU A 99 6.63 4.46 1.49
CA LEU A 99 6.51 4.03 0.11
C LEU A 99 5.73 2.71 0.05
N ILE A 100 4.62 2.74 -0.66
CA ILE A 100 3.74 1.57 -0.87
C ILE A 100 3.84 1.15 -2.32
N ILE A 101 4.24 -0.08 -2.58
CA ILE A 101 4.39 -0.62 -3.93
C ILE A 101 3.32 -1.68 -4.18
N PHE A 102 2.62 -1.55 -5.30
CA PHE A 102 1.64 -2.53 -5.78
C PHE A 102 2.12 -3.19 -7.06
N GLN A 103 2.28 -4.51 -6.99
CA GLN A 103 2.58 -5.36 -8.14
C GLN A 103 1.53 -6.46 -8.27
N ALA A 104 1.14 -6.78 -9.47
CA ALA A 104 0.20 -7.85 -9.76
C ALA A 104 0.07 -8.09 -11.26
N MET A 105 -0.47 -9.23 -11.63
CA MET A 105 -0.98 -9.49 -12.98
C MET A 105 -2.11 -8.51 -13.33
N ASP A 106 -2.40 -8.37 -14.61
CA ASP A 106 -3.49 -7.52 -15.06
C ASP A 106 -4.84 -8.01 -14.52
N ALA A 107 -5.77 -7.08 -14.34
CA ALA A 107 -7.07 -7.29 -13.71
C ALA A 107 -7.05 -7.69 -12.20
N ALA A 108 -5.90 -7.78 -11.54
CA ALA A 108 -5.84 -8.13 -10.12
C ALA A 108 -6.49 -7.08 -9.18
N GLY A 109 -6.68 -5.84 -9.65
CA GLY A 109 -7.43 -4.82 -8.89
C GLY A 109 -6.55 -3.80 -8.19
N LYS A 110 -5.30 -3.58 -8.64
CA LYS A 110 -4.37 -2.56 -8.11
C LYS A 110 -5.04 -1.19 -7.94
N ASP A 111 -5.58 -0.62 -9.03
CA ASP A 111 -6.24 0.70 -9.00
C ASP A 111 -7.41 0.75 -8.01
N GLY A 112 -8.19 -0.35 -7.95
CA GLY A 112 -9.31 -0.47 -7.03
C GLY A 112 -8.87 -0.50 -5.57
N ALA A 113 -7.80 -1.24 -5.24
CA ALA A 113 -7.24 -1.29 -3.90
C ALA A 113 -6.72 0.09 -3.48
N ILE A 114 -5.90 0.74 -4.33
CA ILE A 114 -5.39 2.09 -4.08
C ILE A 114 -6.55 3.07 -3.84
N ARG A 115 -7.53 3.14 -4.76
CA ARG A 115 -8.66 4.07 -4.66
C ARG A 115 -9.47 3.90 -3.37
N HIS A 116 -9.78 2.66 -2.98
CA HIS A 116 -10.64 2.42 -1.82
C HIS A 116 -9.90 2.58 -0.49
N VAL A 117 -8.65 2.11 -0.43
CA VAL A 117 -7.86 2.21 0.80
C VAL A 117 -7.43 3.65 1.09
N MET A 118 -7.18 4.44 0.02
CA MET A 118 -6.70 5.81 0.15
C MET A 118 -7.82 6.86 0.05
N SER A 119 -9.10 6.45 0.06
CA SER A 119 -10.23 7.36 -0.19
C SER A 119 -10.41 8.48 0.85
N GLY A 120 -9.94 8.30 2.08
CA GLY A 120 -10.03 9.29 3.16
C GLY A 120 -8.71 10.02 3.45
N ILE A 121 -7.67 9.81 2.64
CA ILE A 121 -6.36 10.41 2.86
C ILE A 121 -6.32 11.82 2.30
N ASN A 122 -5.70 12.75 3.05
CA ASN A 122 -5.46 14.10 2.56
C ASN A 122 -4.53 14.04 1.33
N PRO A 123 -4.98 14.52 0.16
CA PRO A 123 -4.20 14.46 -1.07
C PRO A 123 -2.87 15.24 -1.01
N GLN A 124 -2.75 16.24 -0.14
CA GLN A 124 -1.47 16.95 0.07
C GLN A 124 -0.39 16.05 0.69
N GLY A 125 -0.78 15.00 1.40
CA GLY A 125 0.14 14.07 2.06
C GLY A 125 0.31 12.75 1.33
N CYS A 126 -0.23 12.59 0.11
CA CYS A 126 -0.19 11.35 -0.64
C CYS A 126 0.00 11.60 -2.13
N GLN A 127 0.92 10.87 -2.76
CA GLN A 127 1.16 10.93 -4.19
C GLN A 127 1.09 9.52 -4.80
N VAL A 128 0.42 9.39 -5.94
CA VAL A 128 0.27 8.12 -6.65
C VAL A 128 0.94 8.22 -8.02
N PHE A 129 1.87 7.34 -8.28
CA PHE A 129 2.57 7.23 -9.56
C PHE A 129 2.24 5.89 -10.22
N SER A 130 1.88 5.92 -11.50
CA SER A 130 1.61 4.73 -12.30
C SER A 130 2.69 4.60 -13.37
N PHE A 131 3.58 3.63 -13.20
CA PHE A 131 4.67 3.40 -14.14
C PHE A 131 4.19 2.53 -15.30
N LYS A 132 4.30 3.08 -16.50
CA LYS A 132 4.02 2.42 -17.77
C LYS A 132 5.34 2.05 -18.47
N HIS A 133 5.27 1.69 -19.75
CA HIS A 133 6.47 1.50 -20.56
C HIS A 133 7.39 2.73 -20.46
N PRO A 134 8.71 2.55 -20.24
CA PRO A 134 9.63 3.68 -20.14
C PRO A 134 9.69 4.48 -21.44
N SER A 135 9.84 5.80 -21.32
CA SER A 135 10.17 6.70 -22.41
C SER A 135 11.63 6.53 -22.87
N ALA A 136 11.98 7.11 -24.02
CA ALA A 136 13.37 7.09 -24.51
C ALA A 136 14.32 7.71 -23.46
N THR A 137 13.97 8.86 -22.88
CA THR A 137 14.78 9.51 -21.84
C THR A 137 14.96 8.61 -20.60
N GLU A 138 13.92 7.87 -20.20
CA GLU A 138 14.01 6.95 -19.05
C GLU A 138 14.90 5.74 -19.37
N LEU A 139 14.96 5.30 -20.64
CA LEU A 139 15.84 4.22 -21.10
C LEU A 139 17.31 4.63 -21.19
N ASP A 140 17.61 5.92 -21.39
CA ASP A 140 18.97 6.46 -21.36
C ASP A 140 19.61 6.48 -19.95
N HIS A 141 18.81 6.20 -18.90
CA HIS A 141 19.24 6.15 -17.52
C HIS A 141 19.19 4.70 -16.98
N ASP A 142 19.76 4.50 -15.79
CA ASP A 142 19.61 3.22 -15.09
C ASP A 142 18.14 2.93 -14.72
N PHE A 143 17.81 1.66 -14.56
CA PHE A 143 16.41 1.22 -14.37
C PHE A 143 15.73 1.72 -13.08
N LEU A 144 16.47 2.24 -12.11
CA LEU A 144 15.92 2.84 -10.89
C LEU A 144 15.63 4.33 -11.06
N TRP A 145 16.28 5.01 -12.01
CA TRP A 145 16.24 6.46 -12.14
C TRP A 145 14.84 7.04 -12.16
N ARG A 146 13.95 6.56 -13.02
CA ARG A 146 12.59 7.10 -13.17
C ARG A 146 11.76 6.98 -11.90
N THR A 147 11.98 5.96 -11.10
CA THR A 147 11.24 5.73 -9.87
C THR A 147 11.86 6.50 -8.70
N THR A 148 13.16 6.76 -8.70
CA THR A 148 13.81 7.58 -7.67
C THR A 148 13.36 9.04 -7.71
N GLN A 149 12.99 9.57 -8.90
CA GLN A 149 12.41 10.92 -9.05
C GLN A 149 11.03 11.05 -8.38
N CYS A 150 10.37 9.92 -8.09
CA CYS A 150 9.02 9.87 -7.56
C CYS A 150 8.97 9.41 -6.09
N LEU A 151 10.12 9.30 -5.41
CA LEU A 151 10.18 8.88 -4.02
C LEU A 151 9.50 9.91 -3.09
N PRO A 152 8.77 9.44 -2.05
CA PRO A 152 8.05 10.34 -1.17
C PRO A 152 8.98 11.16 -0.28
N GLU A 153 8.66 12.44 -0.13
CA GLU A 153 9.25 13.32 0.85
C GLU A 153 8.90 12.87 2.28
N ARG A 154 9.67 13.30 3.29
CA ARG A 154 9.30 13.09 4.69
C ARG A 154 7.91 13.67 4.97
N GLY A 155 7.15 13.01 5.84
CA GLY A 155 5.78 13.37 6.14
C GLY A 155 4.76 12.87 5.11
N ARG A 156 5.18 12.22 4.01
CA ARG A 156 4.29 11.86 2.91
C ARG A 156 4.21 10.36 2.66
N ILE A 157 3.13 9.96 2.02
CA ILE A 157 2.92 8.60 1.49
C ILE A 157 3.08 8.64 -0.02
N GLY A 158 4.03 7.88 -0.55
CA GLY A 158 4.18 7.60 -1.98
C GLY A 158 3.58 6.25 -2.31
N ILE A 159 2.81 6.17 -3.40
CA ILE A 159 2.21 4.93 -3.87
C ILE A 159 2.67 4.69 -5.30
N PHE A 160 3.31 3.55 -5.52
CA PHE A 160 3.73 3.09 -6.82
C PHE A 160 2.75 2.01 -7.33
N ASN A 161 1.97 2.33 -8.35
CA ASN A 161 1.20 1.37 -9.12
C ASN A 161 2.09 0.86 -10.26
N ARG A 162 2.62 -0.35 -10.10
CA ARG A 162 3.85 -0.85 -10.71
C ARG A 162 5.06 -0.05 -10.22
N SER A 163 6.29 -0.49 -10.53
CA SER A 163 7.49 0.16 -9.98
C SER A 163 8.74 -0.33 -10.72
N TYR A 164 9.91 -0.07 -10.15
CA TYR A 164 11.18 -0.67 -10.57
C TYR A 164 11.19 -2.21 -10.55
N TYR A 165 10.19 -2.84 -9.95
CA TYR A 165 10.06 -4.31 -10.01
C TYR A 165 9.63 -4.81 -11.38
N GLU A 166 9.09 -3.98 -12.27
CA GLU A 166 8.85 -4.36 -13.67
C GLU A 166 10.13 -4.85 -14.33
N GLU A 167 11.29 -4.33 -13.93
CA GLU A 167 12.61 -4.65 -14.45
C GLU A 167 13.10 -6.07 -14.13
N VAL A 168 12.44 -6.74 -13.20
CA VAL A 168 12.69 -8.16 -12.83
C VAL A 168 11.45 -9.03 -13.00
N LEU A 169 10.37 -8.46 -13.52
CA LEU A 169 9.09 -9.11 -13.82
C LEU A 169 8.88 -9.17 -15.34
N ILE A 170 8.29 -8.15 -15.95
CA ILE A 170 8.02 -8.15 -17.39
C ILE A 170 9.30 -8.24 -18.20
N VAL A 171 10.36 -7.51 -17.85
CA VAL A 171 11.65 -7.56 -18.55
C VAL A 171 12.27 -8.96 -18.51
N ARG A 172 11.99 -9.72 -17.45
CA ARG A 172 12.44 -11.11 -17.35
C ARG A 172 11.61 -12.09 -18.19
N VAL A 173 10.33 -11.78 -18.38
CA VAL A 173 9.42 -12.58 -19.22
C VAL A 173 9.65 -12.30 -20.71
N HIS A 174 10.07 -11.06 -21.04
CA HIS A 174 10.31 -10.54 -22.37
C HIS A 174 11.77 -10.07 -22.53
N PRO A 175 12.71 -11.00 -22.83
CA PRO A 175 14.14 -10.66 -22.90
C PRO A 175 14.49 -9.57 -23.92
N GLU A 176 13.68 -9.41 -24.97
CA GLU A 176 13.83 -8.35 -25.96
C GLU A 176 13.77 -6.95 -25.35
N ILE A 177 13.02 -6.77 -24.25
CA ILE A 177 12.96 -5.48 -23.54
C ILE A 177 14.32 -5.20 -22.86
N LEU A 178 14.98 -6.24 -22.31
CA LEU A 178 16.30 -6.09 -21.71
C LEU A 178 17.34 -5.64 -22.73
N LEU A 179 17.31 -6.25 -23.92
CA LEU A 179 18.21 -5.89 -25.01
C LEU A 179 18.01 -4.44 -25.47
N GLY A 180 16.77 -3.97 -25.46
CA GLY A 180 16.41 -2.58 -25.79
C GLY A 180 16.86 -1.51 -24.77
N GLN A 181 17.39 -1.91 -23.61
CA GLN A 181 17.86 -0.97 -22.57
C GLN A 181 19.28 -0.46 -22.79
N GLY A 182 19.99 -0.93 -23.83
CA GLY A 182 21.32 -0.40 -24.23
C GLY A 182 22.44 -0.70 -23.22
N LEU A 183 22.31 -1.74 -22.41
CA LEU A 183 23.37 -2.14 -21.48
C LEU A 183 24.61 -2.66 -22.24
N PRO A 184 25.82 -2.44 -21.68
CA PRO A 184 27.04 -3.05 -22.24
C PRO A 184 26.92 -4.58 -22.29
N ASP A 185 27.40 -5.20 -23.40
CA ASP A 185 27.30 -6.66 -23.65
C ASP A 185 27.80 -7.50 -22.46
N GLY A 186 28.86 -7.06 -21.78
CA GLY A 186 29.43 -7.75 -20.60
C GLY A 186 28.49 -7.83 -19.40
N LEU A 187 27.45 -6.99 -19.36
CA LEU A 187 26.44 -6.95 -18.28
C LEU A 187 25.14 -7.72 -18.64
N LEU A 188 25.00 -8.16 -19.89
CA LEU A 188 23.82 -8.88 -20.40
C LEU A 188 23.88 -10.39 -20.14
N ASN A 189 24.65 -10.84 -19.16
CA ASN A 189 24.75 -12.27 -18.83
C ASN A 189 23.46 -12.74 -18.10
N GLU A 190 22.65 -13.54 -18.80
CA GLU A 190 21.38 -14.07 -18.29
C GLU A 190 21.49 -14.85 -16.97
N LYS A 191 22.66 -15.40 -16.64
CA LYS A 191 22.88 -16.15 -15.40
C LYS A 191 23.04 -15.23 -14.19
N THR A 192 23.51 -14.00 -14.37
CA THR A 192 23.85 -13.09 -13.28
C THR A 192 22.96 -11.84 -13.23
N ILE A 193 22.49 -11.34 -14.38
CA ILE A 193 21.75 -10.07 -14.49
C ILE A 193 20.59 -9.95 -13.50
N TRP A 194 19.81 -11.02 -13.29
CA TRP A 194 18.66 -10.99 -12.40
C TRP A 194 19.08 -10.86 -10.93
N GLN A 195 20.16 -11.54 -10.54
CA GLN A 195 20.72 -11.46 -9.19
C GLN A 195 21.27 -10.06 -8.90
N GLU A 196 21.98 -9.48 -9.87
CA GLU A 196 22.50 -8.11 -9.75
C GLU A 196 21.38 -7.08 -9.67
N ARG A 197 20.28 -7.23 -10.43
CA ARG A 197 19.11 -6.37 -10.32
C ARG A 197 18.41 -6.51 -8.97
N TYR A 198 18.22 -7.74 -8.46
CA TYR A 198 17.67 -7.93 -7.12
C TYR A 198 18.53 -7.28 -6.05
N ARG A 199 19.85 -7.39 -6.17
CA ARG A 199 20.80 -6.75 -5.27
C ARG A 199 20.67 -5.23 -5.31
N SER A 200 20.69 -4.63 -6.49
CA SER A 200 20.53 -3.17 -6.66
C SER A 200 19.21 -2.66 -6.04
N ILE A 201 18.12 -3.39 -6.22
CA ILE A 201 16.82 -3.06 -5.62
C ILE A 201 16.91 -3.13 -4.08
N VAL A 202 17.44 -4.21 -3.52
CA VAL A 202 17.56 -4.38 -2.06
C VAL A 202 18.49 -3.34 -1.47
N ASP A 203 19.59 -3.01 -2.13
CA ASP A 203 20.53 -1.97 -1.66
C ASP A 203 19.88 -0.59 -1.65
N MET A 204 19.08 -0.24 -2.68
CA MET A 204 18.28 0.98 -2.71
C MET A 204 17.24 1.00 -1.57
N GLU A 205 16.47 -0.06 -1.39
CA GLU A 205 15.47 -0.13 -0.32
C GLU A 205 16.12 -0.03 1.08
N ASN A 206 17.28 -0.64 1.27
CA ASN A 206 18.08 -0.49 2.49
C ASN A 206 18.57 0.94 2.70
N HIS A 207 19.01 1.61 1.62
CA HIS A 207 19.38 3.02 1.66
C HIS A 207 18.20 3.87 2.10
N LEU A 208 17.03 3.70 1.48
CA LEU A 208 15.80 4.41 1.82
C LEU A 208 15.40 4.20 3.29
N HIS A 209 15.47 2.97 3.78
CA HIS A 209 15.16 2.66 5.17
C HIS A 209 16.07 3.41 6.15
N ARG A 210 17.40 3.42 5.90
CA ARG A 210 18.37 4.16 6.74
C ARG A 210 18.12 5.67 6.75
N ASN A 211 17.43 6.18 5.71
CA ASN A 211 17.09 7.61 5.59
C ASN A 211 15.64 7.93 6.01
N GLY A 212 14.93 7.00 6.66
CA GLY A 212 13.61 7.24 7.24
C GLY A 212 12.43 6.89 6.36
N THR A 213 12.65 6.40 5.12
CA THR A 213 11.57 5.89 4.26
C THR A 213 11.27 4.44 4.61
N ARG A 214 10.01 4.15 4.94
CA ARG A 214 9.52 2.77 5.09
C ARG A 214 8.97 2.30 3.78
N VAL A 215 9.37 1.10 3.36
CA VAL A 215 8.92 0.48 2.11
C VAL A 215 8.12 -0.76 2.45
N ILE A 216 6.89 -0.85 1.95
CA ILE A 216 6.07 -2.06 1.98
C ILE A 216 5.61 -2.40 0.57
N LYS A 217 5.57 -3.69 0.27
CA LYS A 217 5.34 -4.16 -1.09
C LYS A 217 4.20 -5.17 -1.11
N PHE A 218 3.23 -4.95 -1.97
CA PHE A 218 2.07 -5.81 -2.16
C PHE A 218 2.15 -6.55 -3.49
N PHE A 219 2.09 -7.87 -3.44
CA PHE A 219 1.76 -8.71 -4.58
C PHE A 219 0.31 -9.14 -4.45
N LEU A 220 -0.58 -8.59 -5.29
CA LEU A 220 -1.98 -9.03 -5.35
C LEU A 220 -2.06 -10.34 -6.12
N HIS A 221 -2.15 -11.43 -5.38
CA HIS A 221 -2.12 -12.79 -5.90
C HIS A 221 -3.50 -13.20 -6.38
N LEU A 222 -3.69 -13.11 -7.70
CA LEU A 222 -4.91 -13.44 -8.41
C LEU A 222 -4.79 -14.84 -9.03
N SER A 223 -5.89 -15.61 -9.07
CA SER A 223 -5.94 -16.83 -9.85
C SER A 223 -6.12 -16.55 -11.34
N LYS A 224 -5.65 -17.49 -12.19
CA LYS A 224 -5.82 -17.38 -13.64
C LYS A 224 -7.30 -17.40 -14.03
N ASP A 225 -8.13 -18.17 -13.31
CA ASP A 225 -9.57 -18.28 -13.57
C ASP A 225 -10.30 -16.99 -13.20
N GLU A 226 -9.97 -16.37 -12.06
CA GLU A 226 -10.57 -15.11 -11.67
C GLU A 226 -10.14 -13.97 -12.61
N GLN A 227 -8.90 -13.97 -13.11
CA GLN A 227 -8.46 -13.02 -14.13
C GLN A 227 -9.34 -13.12 -15.38
N GLN A 228 -9.63 -14.35 -15.85
CA GLN A 228 -10.49 -14.57 -17.02
C GLN A 228 -11.88 -13.98 -16.81
N LYS A 229 -12.50 -14.24 -15.65
CA LYS A 229 -13.81 -13.66 -15.32
C LYS A 229 -13.77 -12.12 -15.37
N ARG A 230 -12.74 -11.52 -14.80
CA ARG A 230 -12.59 -10.05 -14.79
C ARG A 230 -12.34 -9.46 -16.16
N PHE A 231 -11.68 -10.18 -17.06
CA PHE A 231 -11.53 -9.76 -18.46
C PHE A 231 -12.89 -9.81 -19.19
N ILE A 232 -13.65 -10.88 -19.01
CA ILE A 232 -15.01 -10.99 -19.57
C ILE A 232 -15.90 -9.88 -19.04
N GLU A 233 -15.92 -9.64 -17.71
CA GLU A 233 -16.66 -8.53 -17.12
C GLU A 233 -16.29 -7.15 -17.69
N ARG A 234 -15.02 -6.94 -18.07
CA ARG A 234 -14.59 -5.68 -18.72
C ARG A 234 -15.11 -5.55 -20.14
N ILE A 235 -15.20 -6.67 -20.87
CA ILE A 235 -15.73 -6.70 -22.24
C ILE A 235 -17.22 -6.47 -22.22
N ASP A 236 -17.95 -7.07 -21.28
CA ASP A 236 -19.41 -7.00 -21.16
C ASP A 236 -19.89 -5.64 -20.63
N GLN A 237 -19.01 -4.83 -20.01
CA GLN A 237 -19.36 -3.52 -19.44
C GLN A 237 -18.80 -2.37 -20.28
N PRO A 238 -19.64 -1.66 -21.08
CA PRO A 238 -19.19 -0.63 -22.01
C PRO A 238 -18.32 0.45 -21.37
N GLU A 239 -18.64 0.85 -20.13
CA GLU A 239 -17.88 1.86 -19.37
C GLU A 239 -16.49 1.36 -18.93
N LYS A 240 -16.18 0.07 -19.11
CA LYS A 240 -14.89 -0.54 -18.79
C LYS A 240 -14.10 -0.99 -20.00
N ASN A 241 -14.71 -1.00 -21.20
CA ASN A 241 -14.06 -1.51 -22.43
C ASN A 241 -12.73 -0.79 -22.71
N TRP A 242 -12.63 0.51 -22.45
CA TRP A 242 -11.41 1.29 -22.64
C TRP A 242 -10.20 0.81 -21.82
N LYS A 243 -10.43 -0.02 -20.81
CA LYS A 243 -9.37 -0.63 -19.98
C LYS A 243 -8.86 -1.95 -20.52
N PHE A 244 -9.51 -2.50 -21.53
CA PHE A 244 -9.17 -3.79 -22.10
C PHE A 244 -8.30 -3.60 -23.36
N SER A 245 -7.20 -4.35 -23.43
CA SER A 245 -6.32 -4.38 -24.58
C SER A 245 -6.11 -5.83 -25.05
N GLN A 246 -5.93 -6.01 -26.36
CA GLN A 246 -5.56 -7.31 -26.90
C GLN A 246 -4.23 -7.81 -26.32
N SER A 247 -3.32 -6.90 -25.94
CA SER A 247 -2.07 -7.25 -25.25
C SER A 247 -2.32 -7.97 -23.92
N ASP A 248 -3.42 -7.69 -23.20
CA ASP A 248 -3.74 -8.37 -21.95
C ASP A 248 -3.93 -9.89 -22.16
N ILE A 249 -4.47 -10.29 -23.32
CA ILE A 249 -4.66 -11.70 -23.69
C ILE A 249 -3.32 -12.34 -24.06
N ILE A 250 -2.45 -11.61 -24.75
CA ILE A 250 -1.11 -12.09 -25.11
C ILE A 250 -0.30 -12.32 -23.85
N GLU A 251 -0.26 -11.34 -22.94
CA GLU A 251 0.46 -11.43 -21.67
C GLU A 251 -0.04 -12.60 -20.79
N ARG A 252 -1.33 -12.93 -20.85
CA ARG A 252 -1.88 -14.09 -20.16
C ARG A 252 -1.30 -15.44 -20.63
N GLN A 253 -0.78 -15.53 -21.85
CA GLN A 253 -0.11 -16.74 -22.34
C GLN A 253 1.20 -17.02 -21.59
N PHE A 254 1.86 -15.97 -21.09
CA PHE A 254 3.09 -16.06 -20.31
C PHE A 254 2.87 -16.25 -18.81
N TRP A 255 1.64 -16.65 -18.38
CA TRP A 255 1.26 -16.79 -16.98
C TRP A 255 2.30 -17.53 -16.13
N ASN A 256 2.79 -18.66 -16.60
CA ASN A 256 3.74 -19.48 -15.86
C ASN A 256 5.09 -18.78 -15.69
N GLN A 257 5.57 -18.08 -16.72
CA GLN A 257 6.79 -17.30 -16.69
C GLN A 257 6.69 -16.14 -15.70
N TYR A 258 5.53 -15.44 -15.68
CA TYR A 258 5.25 -14.42 -14.69
C TYR A 258 5.25 -14.98 -13.27
N MET A 259 4.58 -16.10 -13.03
CA MET A 259 4.56 -16.73 -11.69
C MET A 259 5.97 -17.11 -11.23
N GLN A 260 6.81 -17.63 -12.12
CA GLN A 260 8.21 -17.93 -11.82
C GLN A 260 9.03 -16.66 -11.54
N ALA A 261 8.82 -15.59 -12.29
CA ALA A 261 9.46 -14.30 -12.07
C ALA A 261 9.05 -13.71 -10.70
N TYR A 262 7.76 -13.75 -10.37
CA TYR A 262 7.26 -13.35 -9.04
C TYR A 262 7.86 -14.20 -7.91
N GLU A 263 7.87 -15.53 -8.02
CA GLU A 263 8.48 -16.41 -7.01
C GLU A 263 9.94 -16.05 -6.75
N ALA A 264 10.71 -15.80 -7.81
CA ALA A 264 12.11 -15.42 -7.72
C ALA A 264 12.29 -14.02 -7.10
N CYS A 265 11.50 -13.06 -7.57
CA CYS A 265 11.51 -11.67 -7.09
C CYS A 265 11.16 -11.61 -5.60
N LEU A 266 10.04 -12.18 -5.18
CA LEU A 266 9.58 -12.21 -3.79
C LEU A 266 10.61 -12.88 -2.87
N SER A 267 11.23 -13.99 -3.33
CA SER A 267 12.25 -14.72 -2.57
C SER A 267 13.53 -13.92 -2.38
N ALA A 268 13.95 -13.20 -3.42
CA ALA A 268 15.23 -12.49 -3.44
C ALA A 268 15.16 -11.11 -2.76
N THR A 269 13.98 -10.47 -2.75
CA THR A 269 13.86 -9.05 -2.38
C THR A 269 12.95 -8.79 -1.17
N SER A 270 12.35 -9.82 -0.54
CA SER A 270 11.66 -9.61 0.73
C SER A 270 12.67 -9.55 1.86
N THR A 271 12.74 -8.39 2.53
CA THR A 271 13.62 -8.18 3.68
C THR A 271 12.80 -7.76 4.90
N LYS A 272 13.39 -7.83 6.10
CA LYS A 272 12.74 -7.30 7.33
C LYS A 272 12.46 -5.81 7.23
N LEU A 273 13.27 -5.07 6.47
CA LEU A 273 13.19 -3.62 6.34
C LEU A 273 12.21 -3.17 5.26
N ALA A 274 12.03 -4.01 4.22
CA ALA A 274 11.14 -3.77 3.10
C ALA A 274 10.41 -5.08 2.71
N PRO A 275 9.42 -5.51 3.50
CA PRO A 275 8.75 -6.80 3.29
C PRO A 275 7.80 -6.80 2.11
N TRP A 276 7.69 -7.96 1.45
CA TRP A 276 6.60 -8.29 0.57
C TRP A 276 5.43 -8.89 1.33
N TYR A 277 4.24 -8.55 0.89
CA TYR A 277 2.99 -9.16 1.33
C TYR A 277 2.27 -9.79 0.13
N VAL A 278 2.02 -11.09 0.19
CA VAL A 278 1.23 -11.81 -0.82
C VAL A 278 -0.23 -11.75 -0.38
N VAL A 279 -1.01 -10.90 -1.04
CA VAL A 279 -2.40 -10.64 -0.69
C VAL A 279 -3.32 -11.45 -1.60
N PRO A 280 -4.19 -12.33 -1.05
CA PRO A 280 -5.22 -13.01 -1.82
C PRO A 280 -6.13 -12.01 -2.53
N ALA A 281 -6.27 -12.12 -3.85
CA ALA A 281 -6.91 -11.07 -4.65
C ALA A 281 -8.13 -11.54 -5.45
N ASP A 282 -8.56 -12.80 -5.33
CA ASP A 282 -9.77 -13.29 -5.96
C ASP A 282 -11.03 -12.63 -5.39
N ASP A 283 -11.03 -12.32 -4.09
CA ASP A 283 -12.00 -11.43 -3.45
C ASP A 283 -11.43 -10.02 -3.30
N LYS A 284 -11.97 -9.07 -4.08
CA LYS A 284 -11.52 -7.67 -4.10
C LYS A 284 -11.73 -6.96 -2.76
N GLU A 285 -12.82 -7.25 -2.07
CA GLU A 285 -13.19 -6.61 -0.80
C GLU A 285 -12.27 -7.09 0.32
N ASN A 286 -12.05 -8.39 0.36
CA ASN A 286 -11.12 -9.00 1.29
C ASN A 286 -9.69 -8.49 1.11
N ALA A 287 -9.22 -8.41 -0.14
CA ALA A 287 -7.91 -7.85 -0.46
C ALA A 287 -7.74 -6.41 0.03
N ARG A 288 -8.78 -5.56 -0.11
CA ARG A 288 -8.76 -4.16 0.36
C ARG A 288 -8.62 -4.06 1.88
N LEU A 289 -9.37 -4.87 2.64
CA LEU A 289 -9.27 -4.89 4.10
C LEU A 289 -7.90 -5.38 4.58
N ILE A 290 -7.33 -6.39 3.92
CA ILE A 290 -5.99 -6.90 4.22
C ILE A 290 -4.92 -5.83 3.94
N VAL A 291 -4.97 -5.20 2.75
CA VAL A 291 -4.04 -4.13 2.38
C VAL A 291 -4.12 -2.96 3.35
N SER A 292 -5.33 -2.48 3.64
CA SER A 292 -5.56 -1.39 4.59
C SER A 292 -4.99 -1.72 5.98
N LYS A 293 -5.25 -2.92 6.48
CA LYS A 293 -4.73 -3.38 7.79
C LYS A 293 -3.20 -3.40 7.84
N ILE A 294 -2.54 -3.88 6.78
CA ILE A 294 -1.07 -3.92 6.70
C ILE A 294 -0.49 -2.50 6.71
N ILE A 295 -1.10 -1.57 5.99
CA ILE A 295 -0.67 -0.15 5.97
C ILE A 295 -0.83 0.45 7.37
N LEU A 296 -1.98 0.24 8.02
CA LEU A 296 -2.23 0.70 9.40
C LEU A 296 -1.19 0.16 10.38
N ASP A 297 -0.91 -1.15 10.34
CA ASP A 297 0.07 -1.77 11.22
C ASP A 297 1.48 -1.21 10.99
N THR A 298 1.82 -0.91 9.74
CA THR A 298 3.09 -0.29 9.37
C THR A 298 3.19 1.11 9.96
N LEU A 299 2.20 1.98 9.77
CA LEU A 299 2.21 3.34 10.31
C LEU A 299 2.23 3.35 11.84
N LYS A 300 1.44 2.48 12.51
CA LYS A 300 1.47 2.33 13.96
C LYS A 300 2.84 1.91 14.49
N SER A 301 3.56 1.08 13.74
CA SER A 301 4.91 0.63 14.13
C SER A 301 5.94 1.75 14.19
N LEU A 302 5.69 2.88 13.52
CA LEU A 302 6.59 4.04 13.52
C LEU A 302 6.57 4.82 14.85
N LYS A 303 5.57 4.58 15.72
CA LYS A 303 5.42 5.22 17.04
C LYS A 303 5.58 6.75 16.97
N MET A 304 4.95 7.35 15.97
CA MET A 304 5.00 8.79 15.72
C MET A 304 4.29 9.58 16.82
N SER A 305 4.71 10.83 17.01
CA SER A 305 4.05 11.79 17.89
C SER A 305 4.06 13.18 17.23
N TYR A 306 3.10 14.02 17.60
CA TYR A 306 3.14 15.41 17.19
C TYR A 306 4.43 16.09 17.73
N PRO A 307 4.99 17.07 16.99
CA PRO A 307 6.12 17.84 17.47
C PRO A 307 5.78 18.49 18.82
N LYS A 308 6.68 18.33 19.78
CA LYS A 308 6.55 19.05 21.05
C LYS A 308 6.93 20.51 20.84
N VAL A 309 6.13 21.40 21.39
CA VAL A 309 6.41 22.83 21.44
C VAL A 309 7.28 23.09 22.68
N ASP A 310 8.36 23.84 22.55
CA ASP A 310 9.14 24.23 23.72
C ASP A 310 8.43 25.34 24.53
N ALA A 311 8.86 25.54 25.78
CA ALA A 311 8.21 26.50 26.70
C ALA A 311 8.19 27.94 26.16
N LYS A 312 9.21 28.32 25.38
CA LYS A 312 9.27 29.66 24.76
C LYS A 312 8.17 29.77 23.69
N ARG A 313 8.05 28.78 22.83
CA ARG A 313 7.02 28.78 21.79
C ARG A 313 5.62 28.71 22.38
N GLU A 314 5.40 27.98 23.49
CA GLU A 314 4.13 28.01 24.22
C GLU A 314 3.73 29.39 24.69
N GLN A 315 4.72 30.14 25.27
CA GLN A 315 4.49 31.53 25.68
C GLN A 315 4.17 32.43 24.49
N ASP A 316 4.93 32.32 23.39
CA ASP A 316 4.66 33.08 22.17
C ASP A 316 3.24 32.81 21.63
N LEU A 317 2.81 31.55 21.60
CA LEU A 317 1.47 31.19 21.15
C LEU A 317 0.37 31.77 22.07
N LEU A 318 0.59 31.81 23.39
CA LEU A 318 -0.33 32.45 24.34
C LEU A 318 -0.44 33.96 24.11
N LEU A 319 0.68 34.63 23.84
CA LEU A 319 0.68 36.06 23.50
C LEU A 319 -0.06 36.34 22.19
N ILE A 320 0.22 35.58 21.15
CA ILE A 320 -0.46 35.71 19.86
C ILE A 320 -1.99 35.48 20.04
N ARG A 321 -2.38 34.44 20.80
CA ARG A 321 -3.79 34.20 21.09
C ARG A 321 -4.45 35.40 21.80
N GLN A 322 -3.77 36.01 22.76
CA GLN A 322 -4.28 37.23 23.46
C GLN A 322 -4.45 38.41 22.50
N GLN A 323 -3.53 38.58 21.53
CA GLN A 323 -3.66 39.61 20.50
C GLN A 323 -4.87 39.41 19.62
N LEU A 324 -5.04 38.17 19.07
CA LEU A 324 -6.16 37.84 18.22
C LEU A 324 -7.55 37.93 18.93
N MET A 325 -7.58 37.78 20.25
CA MET A 325 -8.85 37.94 21.01
C MET A 325 -9.20 39.41 21.31
N LYS A 326 -8.31 40.37 21.03
CA LYS A 326 -8.55 41.81 21.21
C LYS A 326 -8.96 42.49 19.89
N GLU A 327 -8.80 41.84 18.78
CA GLU A 327 -9.33 42.26 17.48
C GLU A 327 -10.82 41.92 17.36
#